data_039c179c042f535964b81c1ae247947c
#
_entry.id   039c179c042f535964b81c1ae247947c
#
_cell.length_a   1.000
_cell.length_b   1.000
_cell.length_c   1.000
_cell.angle_alpha   90.00
_cell.angle_beta   90.00
_cell.angle_gamma   90.00
#
_symmetry.space_group_name_H-M   'P 1'
#
loop_
_entity.id
_entity.type
_entity.pdbx_description
1 polymer ?
#
loop_
_entity_poly.entity_id
_entity_poly.type
_entity_poly.pdbx_seq_one_letter_code
_entity_poly.pdbx_strand_id
1 'polypeptide(L)'
;YYDDVPDGTYKFVFLDACNTASTQWKNAFNISNSSTNKAFLGWTDTVTTTASYNFCVDFWSYISSSYTVYEAAQDAADNGTGRPIEFTGDTDYNGYY
;
A
#
# COMPACT_ATOMS: atom_id res chain seq x y z
N TYR A 1 -19.01 -2.73 -4.97
CA TYR A 1 -17.58 -2.39 -5.00
C TYR A 1 -16.72 -3.57 -4.61
N TYR A 2 -16.82 -4.04 -3.37
CA TYR A 2 -15.94 -5.12 -2.90
C TYR A 2 -16.18 -6.41 -3.67
N ASP A 3 -17.42 -6.69 -4.04
CA ASP A 3 -17.79 -7.91 -4.75
C ASP A 3 -17.39 -7.89 -6.23
N ASP A 4 -17.03 -6.72 -6.74
CA ASP A 4 -16.64 -6.57 -8.15
C ASP A 4 -15.16 -6.84 -8.40
N VAL A 5 -14.38 -7.07 -7.33
CA VAL A 5 -12.93 -7.29 -7.45
C VAL A 5 -12.65 -8.78 -7.66
N PRO A 6 -11.97 -9.18 -8.76
CA PRO A 6 -11.58 -10.57 -8.97
C PRO A 6 -10.56 -11.04 -7.95
N ASP A 7 -10.84 -12.14 -7.27
CA ASP A 7 -9.96 -12.71 -6.26
C ASP A 7 -8.60 -13.11 -6.85
N GLY A 8 -7.53 -12.78 -6.12
CA GLY A 8 -6.19 -13.23 -6.43
C GLY A 8 -5.57 -12.67 -7.71
N THR A 9 -6.25 -11.73 -8.37
CA THR A 9 -5.79 -11.18 -9.66
C THR A 9 -4.63 -10.21 -9.50
N TYR A 10 -4.59 -9.44 -8.41
CA TYR A 10 -3.62 -8.37 -8.21
C TYR A 10 -2.57 -8.77 -7.18
N LYS A 11 -1.31 -8.45 -7.47
CA LYS A 11 -0.20 -8.65 -6.53
C LYS A 11 0.09 -7.41 -5.70
N PHE A 12 -0.08 -6.23 -6.29
CA PHE A 12 0.12 -4.96 -5.59
C PHE A 12 -1.10 -4.07 -5.79
N VAL A 13 -1.63 -3.58 -4.68
CA VAL A 13 -2.77 -2.67 -4.68
C VAL A 13 -2.45 -1.48 -3.79
N PHE A 14 -2.59 -0.29 -4.33
CA PHE A 14 -2.52 0.94 -3.56
C PHE A 14 -3.80 1.73 -3.81
N LEU A 15 -4.63 1.85 -2.78
CA LEU A 15 -5.86 2.63 -2.85
C LEU A 15 -5.59 4.01 -2.26
N ASP A 16 -5.33 4.97 -3.14
CA ASP A 16 -4.96 6.33 -2.75
C ASP A 16 -6.19 7.20 -2.51
N ALA A 17 -6.93 6.85 -1.47
CA ALA A 17 -8.11 7.59 -1.01
C ALA A 17 -8.23 7.46 0.50
N CYS A 18 -8.91 8.40 1.14
CA CYS A 18 -9.05 8.40 2.60
C CYS A 18 -9.72 7.12 3.12
N ASN A 19 -9.21 6.61 4.23
CA ASN A 19 -9.80 5.46 4.95
C ASN A 19 -9.89 4.18 4.12
N THR A 20 -8.91 3.93 3.24
CA THR A 20 -8.90 2.72 2.39
C THR A 20 -8.19 1.53 3.02
N ALA A 21 -7.49 1.71 4.14
CA ALA A 21 -6.85 0.59 4.85
C ALA A 21 -7.89 -0.16 5.69
N SER A 22 -8.89 -0.73 5.05
CA SER A 22 -9.99 -1.43 5.70
C SER A 22 -9.95 -2.92 5.41
N THR A 23 -10.50 -3.72 6.33
CA THR A 23 -10.60 -5.16 6.17
C THR A 23 -11.40 -5.52 4.90
N GLN A 24 -12.45 -4.77 4.60
CA GLN A 24 -13.28 -5.03 3.42
C GLN A 24 -12.47 -4.92 2.13
N TRP A 25 -11.66 -3.87 1.97
CA TRP A 25 -10.85 -3.73 0.78
C TRP A 25 -9.74 -4.77 0.70
N LYS A 26 -9.08 -5.08 1.83
CA LYS A 26 -8.06 -6.13 1.87
C LYS A 26 -8.65 -7.49 1.49
N ASN A 27 -9.82 -7.82 2.01
CA ASN A 27 -10.51 -9.07 1.68
C ASN A 27 -10.96 -9.11 0.21
N ALA A 28 -11.43 -7.99 -0.32
CA ALA A 28 -11.85 -7.90 -1.72
C ALA A 28 -10.70 -8.25 -2.67
N PHE A 29 -9.48 -7.80 -2.35
CA PHE A 29 -8.29 -8.11 -3.16
C PHE A 29 -7.59 -9.39 -2.71
N ASN A 30 -8.11 -10.07 -1.68
CA ASN A 30 -7.54 -11.30 -1.13
C ASN A 30 -6.08 -11.12 -0.70
N ILE A 31 -5.81 -10.06 0.05
CA ILE A 31 -4.47 -9.76 0.58
C ILE A 31 -4.53 -9.69 2.10
N SER A 32 -3.64 -10.43 2.76
CA SER A 32 -3.49 -10.44 4.20
C SER A 32 -2.00 -10.48 4.56
N ASN A 33 -1.68 -10.37 5.85
CA ASN A 33 -0.29 -10.45 6.30
C ASN A 33 0.34 -11.83 6.09
N SER A 34 -0.47 -12.85 5.83
CA SER A 34 0.03 -14.19 5.49
C SER A 34 0.17 -14.41 3.99
N SER A 35 -0.19 -13.45 3.16
CA SER A 35 -0.04 -13.55 1.71
C SER A 35 1.44 -13.58 1.32
N THR A 36 1.74 -14.29 0.22
CA THR A 36 3.08 -14.36 -0.37
C THR A 36 3.09 -13.61 -1.69
N ASN A 37 4.09 -12.77 -1.90
CA ASN A 37 4.26 -11.98 -3.12
C ASN A 37 3.07 -11.06 -3.41
N LYS A 38 2.46 -10.52 -2.37
CA LYS A 38 1.34 -9.58 -2.47
C LYS A 38 1.52 -8.45 -1.48
N ALA A 39 1.05 -7.27 -1.83
CA ALA A 39 1.08 -6.11 -0.96
C ALA A 39 -0.14 -5.22 -1.19
N PHE A 40 -0.64 -4.66 -0.10
CA PHE A 40 -1.74 -3.70 -0.09
C PHE A 40 -1.31 -2.47 0.69
N LEU A 41 -1.50 -1.30 0.10
CA LEU A 41 -1.32 -0.02 0.78
C LEU A 41 -2.64 0.73 0.79
N GLY A 42 -2.98 1.30 1.91
CA GLY A 42 -4.16 2.13 2.07
C GLY A 42 -3.96 3.12 3.20
N TRP A 43 -4.80 4.14 3.24
CA TRP A 43 -4.74 5.18 4.27
C TRP A 43 -5.64 4.80 5.44
N THR A 44 -5.11 4.91 6.67
CA THR A 44 -5.88 4.57 7.88
C THR A 44 -6.79 5.70 8.33
N ASP A 45 -6.59 6.91 7.79
CA ASP A 45 -7.33 8.10 8.17
C ASP A 45 -7.47 9.03 6.98
N THR A 46 -8.04 10.20 7.20
CA THR A 46 -8.12 11.25 6.20
C THR A 46 -6.71 11.71 5.82
N VAL A 47 -6.45 11.81 4.52
CA VAL A 47 -5.18 12.28 3.99
C VAL A 47 -5.42 13.49 3.10
N THR A 48 -4.58 14.52 3.24
CA THR A 48 -4.65 15.69 2.37
C THR A 48 -4.08 15.37 0.99
N THR A 49 -4.50 16.12 -0.03
CA THR A 49 -3.97 15.96 -1.39
C THR A 49 -2.45 16.14 -1.41
N THR A 50 -1.93 17.14 -0.67
CA THR A 50 -0.49 17.40 -0.60
C THR A 50 0.26 16.26 0.05
N ALA A 51 -0.25 15.73 1.17
CA ALA A 51 0.40 14.61 1.87
C ALA A 51 0.39 13.34 1.01
N SER A 52 -0.71 13.07 0.34
CA SER A 52 -0.84 11.93 -0.58
C SER A 52 0.14 12.05 -1.74
N TYR A 53 0.22 13.22 -2.37
CA TYR A 53 1.14 13.46 -3.47
C TYR A 53 2.59 13.27 -3.03
N ASN A 54 2.98 13.86 -1.91
CA ASN A 54 4.35 13.77 -1.41
C ASN A 54 4.72 12.32 -1.05
N PHE A 55 3.78 11.57 -0.45
CA PHE A 55 3.99 10.16 -0.18
C PHE A 55 4.25 9.40 -1.48
N CYS A 56 3.43 9.61 -2.50
CA CYS A 56 3.58 8.89 -3.77
C CYS A 56 4.93 9.18 -4.43
N VAL A 57 5.38 10.43 -4.43
CA VAL A 57 6.67 10.81 -5.00
C VAL A 57 7.80 10.06 -4.26
N ASP A 58 7.79 10.09 -2.94
CA ASP A 58 8.81 9.43 -2.14
C ASP A 58 8.75 7.90 -2.30
N PHE A 59 7.55 7.33 -2.25
CA PHE A 59 7.33 5.89 -2.36
C PHE A 59 7.88 5.35 -3.68
N TRP A 60 7.51 5.97 -4.80
CA TRP A 60 7.97 5.49 -6.10
C TRP A 60 9.47 5.69 -6.31
N SER A 61 10.04 6.72 -5.69
CA SER A 61 11.49 6.92 -5.68
C SER A 61 12.20 5.76 -4.98
N TYR A 62 11.71 5.32 -3.82
CA TYR A 62 12.30 4.19 -3.09
C TYR A 62 12.11 2.87 -3.83
N ILE A 63 10.96 2.64 -4.45
CA ILE A 63 10.72 1.46 -5.28
C ILE A 63 11.73 1.39 -6.42
N SER A 64 12.01 2.53 -7.07
CA SER A 64 13.00 2.61 -8.15
C SER A 64 14.41 2.30 -7.68
N SER A 65 14.69 2.42 -6.38
CA SER A 65 15.99 2.13 -5.77
C SER A 65 16.09 0.70 -5.23
N SER A 66 15.23 -0.21 -5.68
CA SER A 66 15.23 -1.63 -5.31
C SER A 66 14.80 -1.92 -3.86
N TYR A 67 14.02 -1.02 -3.26
CA TYR A 67 13.40 -1.27 -1.96
C TYR A 67 12.26 -2.27 -2.11
N THR A 68 11.95 -3.02 -1.03
CA THR A 68 10.69 -3.76 -0.99
C THR A 68 9.53 -2.77 -0.87
N VAL A 69 8.33 -3.21 -1.20
CA VAL A 69 7.13 -2.36 -1.07
C VAL A 69 6.96 -1.91 0.38
N TYR A 70 7.21 -2.81 1.33
CA TYR A 70 7.12 -2.51 2.75
C TYR A 70 8.13 -1.43 3.17
N GLU A 71 9.40 -1.58 2.80
CA GLU A 71 10.44 -0.61 3.13
C GLU A 71 10.17 0.76 2.51
N ALA A 72 9.78 0.76 1.23
CA ALA A 72 9.45 2.00 0.53
C ALA A 72 8.28 2.74 1.19
N ALA A 73 7.24 2.00 1.61
CA ALA A 73 6.09 2.59 2.28
C ALA A 73 6.47 3.16 3.65
N GLN A 74 7.29 2.45 4.41
CA GLN A 74 7.75 2.92 5.72
C GLN A 74 8.59 4.18 5.62
N ASP A 75 9.55 4.19 4.72
CA ASP A 75 10.45 5.34 4.56
C ASP A 75 9.70 6.56 4.02
N ALA A 76 8.78 6.34 3.09
CA ALA A 76 7.95 7.43 2.56
C ALA A 76 7.00 8.00 3.63
N ALA A 77 6.48 7.15 4.51
CA ALA A 77 5.64 7.60 5.62
C ALA A 77 6.46 8.42 6.64
N ASP A 78 7.68 7.98 6.94
CA ASP A 78 8.56 8.65 7.90
C ASP A 78 9.00 10.02 7.40
N ASN A 79 9.23 10.19 6.10
CA ASN A 79 9.58 11.48 5.51
C ASN A 79 8.50 12.54 5.73
N GLY A 80 7.26 12.13 5.91
CA GLY A 80 6.13 13.02 6.05
C GLY A 80 5.57 13.13 7.46
N THR A 81 6.33 12.88 8.49
CA THR A 81 5.90 13.06 9.89
C THR A 81 4.63 12.29 10.24
N GLY A 82 4.67 10.96 10.14
CA GLY A 82 3.55 10.14 10.61
C GLY A 82 2.37 10.11 9.65
N ARG A 83 2.62 10.05 8.36
CA ARG A 83 1.56 9.88 7.36
C ARG A 83 0.77 8.59 7.67
N PRO A 84 -0.57 8.65 7.65
CA PRO A 84 -1.40 7.51 8.10
C PRO A 84 -1.55 6.44 7.02
N ILE A 85 -0.45 5.87 6.57
CA ILE A 85 -0.42 4.77 5.61
C ILE A 85 -0.31 3.44 6.33
N GLU A 86 -0.98 2.41 5.83
CA GLU A 86 -0.87 1.06 6.37
C GLU A 86 -0.48 0.07 5.28
N PHE A 87 0.50 -0.76 5.58
CA PHE A 87 0.93 -1.87 4.72
C PHE A 87 0.31 -3.18 5.22
N THR A 88 -0.17 -4.00 4.27
CA THR A 88 -0.62 -5.35 4.53
C THR A 88 -0.05 -6.25 3.45
N GLY A 89 0.55 -7.39 3.83
CA GLY A 89 1.04 -8.36 2.88
C GLY A 89 2.44 -8.87 3.18
N ASP A 90 3.14 -9.26 2.13
CA ASP A 90 4.48 -9.84 2.20
C ASP A 90 5.53 -8.73 2.29
N THR A 91 6.23 -8.65 3.42
CA THR A 91 7.24 -7.61 3.65
C THR A 91 8.47 -7.76 2.76
N ASP A 92 8.66 -8.92 2.13
CA ASP A 92 9.78 -9.18 1.22
C ASP A 92 9.42 -8.92 -0.24
N TYR A 93 8.15 -8.62 -0.54
CA TYR A 93 7.72 -8.39 -1.91
C TYR A 93 8.30 -7.08 -2.45
N ASN A 94 8.95 -7.15 -3.61
CA ASN A 94 9.64 -6.00 -4.21
C ASN A 94 8.94 -5.44 -5.46
N GLY A 95 7.82 -5.99 -5.85
CA GLY A 95 7.07 -5.52 -7.00
C GLY A 95 7.48 -6.14 -8.33
N TYR A 96 8.43 -7.06 -8.35
CA TYR A 96 8.94 -7.65 -9.60
C TYR A 96 8.36 -9.02 -9.93
N TYR A 97 7.55 -9.60 -9.06
CA TYR A 97 6.93 -10.91 -9.31
C TYR A 97 5.55 -11.08 -8.70
#